data_50a9e0d68562cd6b61bbbb93273870b0
#
_entry.id   50a9e0d68562cd6b61bbbb93273870b0
#
_cell.length_a   1.000
_cell.length_b   1.000
_cell.length_c   1.000
_cell.angle_alpha   90.00
_cell.angle_beta   90.00
_cell.angle_gamma   90.00
#
_symmetry.space_group_name_H-M   'P 1'
#
loop_
_entity.id
_entity.type
_entity.pdbx_description
1 polymer ?
#
loop_
_entity_poly.entity_id
_entity_poly.type
_entity_poly.pdbx_seq_one_letter_code
_entity_poly.pdbx_strand_id
1 'polypeptide(L)'
;MSLINWDDFSDDHVTEKKPAAATSKAVKNTETVPATSTAPVIATVEPADQQQDQNLGSKAEHEEHEEHEANTGLEALEMGAARVTVDAKQMINCRADLNQLVPFKYKWAWQKYLDACANHWMPNEINMAADVALWKDPNGLTDDERTIFKRSLGFFSTADSLVANNLVLAVYRHITNPECRQYLLRQAFEEALHTHAYQYIVESLGLDEGEIFNMYRETPVVANKSAWVLRHTKNLADPDFKTGTTEADQQLLSNLIAFYAVTEGIFFYVGFVQMLSFGRRNKLTGAAEQIQYILRDESMHLNFGIDMINQIKLENPHLWTTEFQEKMQALILEGVELEIQYARDTMPRGVLGLNANMFEDYLKYIANRRLAQLGLTEQFDGITNPFPWMSEIIDLKKEKNFFETRVTEYKTGGALNWD
;
A
#
# COMPACT_ATOMS: atom_id res chain seq x y z
N MET A 1 -12.30 15.46 6.95
CA MET A 1 -11.16 14.89 6.22
C MET A 1 -10.79 15.85 5.11
N SER A 2 -9.68 16.55 5.22
CA SER A 2 -9.14 17.33 4.12
C SER A 2 -8.41 16.34 3.21
N LEU A 3 -8.99 16.05 2.05
CA LEU A 3 -8.33 15.24 1.03
C LEU A 3 -7.03 15.92 0.65
N ILE A 4 -5.97 15.14 0.50
CA ILE A 4 -4.69 15.60 -0.04
C ILE A 4 -5.00 16.24 -1.39
N ASN A 5 -4.72 17.54 -1.53
CA ASN A 5 -4.92 18.23 -2.80
C ASN A 5 -3.70 17.97 -3.69
N TRP A 6 -3.88 17.22 -4.76
CA TRP A 6 -2.83 16.83 -5.70
C TRP A 6 -2.19 18.02 -6.43
N ASP A 7 -2.89 19.15 -6.55
CA ASP A 7 -2.38 20.38 -7.16
C ASP A 7 -1.28 21.05 -6.33
N ASP A 8 -1.14 20.70 -5.04
CA ASP A 8 -0.12 21.25 -4.14
C ASP A 8 1.31 20.78 -4.46
N PHE A 9 1.47 19.78 -5.32
CA PHE A 9 2.76 19.21 -5.72
C PHE A 9 3.21 19.63 -7.14
N SER A 10 2.53 20.60 -7.76
CA SER A 10 2.99 21.16 -9.03
C SER A 10 4.20 22.09 -8.82
N ASP A 11 5.24 21.94 -9.64
CA ASP A 11 6.56 22.60 -9.53
C ASP A 11 6.55 24.13 -9.58
N ASP A 12 5.39 24.81 -9.70
CA ASP A 12 5.30 26.25 -10.00
C ASP A 12 5.15 27.18 -8.78
N HIS A 13 5.23 26.68 -7.53
CA HIS A 13 5.02 27.52 -6.34
C HIS A 13 6.17 27.49 -5.31
N VAL A 14 7.37 27.89 -5.73
CA VAL A 14 8.41 28.36 -4.79
C VAL A 14 8.51 29.87 -4.91
N THR A 15 7.62 30.59 -4.24
CA THR A 15 7.82 32.02 -3.97
C THR A 15 7.59 32.28 -2.48
N GLU A 16 8.64 32.80 -1.85
CA GLU A 16 8.66 33.22 -0.46
C GLU A 16 7.49 34.17 -0.12
N LYS A 17 6.70 33.83 0.91
CA LYS A 17 5.77 34.78 1.56
C LYS A 17 6.12 34.97 3.02
N LYS A 18 6.37 36.25 3.38
CA LYS A 18 6.49 36.76 4.76
C LYS A 18 5.19 36.58 5.53
N PRO A 19 5.24 36.39 6.86
CA PRO A 19 4.06 36.16 7.69
C PRO A 19 3.28 37.49 7.93
N ALA A 20 1.95 37.39 7.81
CA ALA A 20 1.03 38.46 8.20
C ALA A 20 0.25 38.04 9.47
N ALA A 21 0.04 39.01 10.34
CA ALA A 21 -0.46 38.92 11.68
C ALA A 21 -1.93 38.43 11.78
N ALA A 22 -2.24 37.67 12.83
CA ALA A 22 -3.56 37.19 13.21
C ALA A 22 -4.47 38.32 13.75
N THR A 23 -5.71 38.32 13.30
CA THR A 23 -6.82 38.96 14.03
C THR A 23 -7.97 37.99 14.22
N SER A 24 -8.29 37.74 15.48
CA SER A 24 -9.40 36.93 15.96
C SER A 24 -10.77 37.61 15.71
N LYS A 25 -11.75 36.86 15.25
CA LYS A 25 -13.16 37.16 15.52
C LYS A 25 -13.95 35.87 15.76
N ALA A 26 -14.48 35.78 16.97
CA ALA A 26 -15.45 34.80 17.41
C ALA A 26 -16.85 35.07 16.82
N VAL A 27 -17.52 34.03 16.34
CA VAL A 27 -18.97 34.06 16.16
C VAL A 27 -19.58 32.77 16.75
N LYS A 28 -20.42 32.99 17.77
CA LYS A 28 -21.34 31.97 18.30
C LYS A 28 -22.52 31.85 17.34
N ASN A 29 -22.97 30.64 17.04
CA ASN A 29 -24.41 30.38 16.91
C ASN A 29 -24.74 28.91 17.18
N THR A 30 -25.61 28.75 18.14
CA THR A 30 -26.34 27.54 18.50
C THR A 30 -27.58 27.42 17.62
N GLU A 31 -27.83 26.27 17.00
CA GLU A 31 -29.21 25.84 16.68
C GLU A 31 -29.29 24.30 16.68
N THR A 32 -30.19 23.82 17.52
CA THR A 32 -30.66 22.45 17.68
C THR A 32 -31.76 22.14 16.68
N VAL A 33 -31.71 20.97 16.02
CA VAL A 33 -32.83 20.39 15.26
C VAL A 33 -32.97 18.89 15.58
N PRO A 34 -34.21 18.38 15.74
CA PRO A 34 -34.47 17.08 16.34
C PRO A 34 -34.48 15.90 15.34
N ALA A 35 -34.20 14.72 15.88
CA ALA A 35 -34.22 13.43 15.21
C ALA A 35 -35.64 13.00 14.80
N THR A 36 -35.81 12.55 13.58
CA THR A 36 -36.92 11.68 13.17
C THR A 36 -36.39 10.42 12.47
N SER A 37 -36.69 9.31 13.10
CA SER A 37 -36.54 7.93 12.67
C SER A 37 -37.58 7.59 11.60
N THR A 38 -37.12 7.04 10.43
CA THR A 38 -37.96 6.15 9.62
C THR A 38 -37.06 5.13 8.89
N ALA A 39 -37.30 3.89 9.23
CA ALA A 39 -36.70 2.73 8.54
C ALA A 39 -37.42 2.44 7.19
N PRO A 40 -36.75 1.98 6.16
CA PRO A 40 -37.44 1.50 4.96
C PRO A 40 -37.73 -0.01 5.03
N VAL A 41 -38.93 -0.31 4.59
CA VAL A 41 -39.53 -1.63 4.42
C VAL A 41 -38.87 -2.41 3.30
N ILE A 42 -38.52 -3.67 3.56
CA ILE A 42 -38.02 -4.64 2.57
C ILE A 42 -39.23 -5.20 1.82
N ALA A 43 -39.24 -5.08 0.50
CA ALA A 43 -40.19 -5.76 -0.37
C ALA A 43 -39.59 -7.07 -0.88
N THR A 44 -40.25 -8.17 -0.58
CA THR A 44 -40.02 -9.53 -1.11
C THR A 44 -40.52 -9.63 -2.55
N VAL A 45 -39.69 -10.17 -3.44
CA VAL A 45 -40.09 -10.56 -4.80
C VAL A 45 -40.00 -12.08 -4.93
N GLU A 46 -41.12 -12.69 -5.28
CA GLU A 46 -41.26 -14.12 -5.60
C GLU A 46 -40.79 -14.42 -7.04
N PRO A 47 -40.38 -15.68 -7.35
CA PRO A 47 -39.86 -16.06 -8.65
C PRO A 47 -40.96 -16.42 -9.65
N ALA A 48 -40.82 -16.00 -10.88
CA ALA A 48 -41.69 -16.40 -11.99
C ALA A 48 -41.01 -17.34 -12.97
N ASP A 49 -41.85 -18.23 -13.46
CA ASP A 49 -41.70 -19.46 -14.21
C ASP A 49 -40.93 -19.43 -15.54
N GLN A 50 -40.44 -20.60 -15.89
CA GLN A 50 -39.84 -21.03 -17.14
C GLN A 50 -40.85 -21.03 -18.29
N GLN A 51 -40.44 -20.56 -19.46
CA GLN A 51 -40.94 -21.09 -20.74
C GLN A 51 -39.86 -21.16 -21.80
N GLN A 52 -39.71 -22.37 -22.34
CA GLN A 52 -38.95 -22.70 -23.55
C GLN A 52 -39.64 -22.07 -24.77
N ASP A 53 -38.86 -21.58 -25.73
CA ASP A 53 -39.22 -21.78 -27.13
C ASP A 53 -38.00 -21.84 -28.05
N GLN A 54 -38.17 -22.63 -29.09
CA GLN A 54 -37.21 -23.16 -30.05
C GLN A 54 -37.12 -22.25 -31.30
N ASN A 55 -35.90 -22.24 -31.85
CA ASN A 55 -35.61 -22.31 -33.28
C ASN A 55 -35.87 -21.06 -34.19
N LEU A 56 -34.81 -20.59 -34.79
CA LEU A 56 -34.67 -20.55 -36.27
C LEU A 56 -33.39 -19.80 -36.67
N GLY A 57 -32.59 -20.44 -37.49
CA GLY A 57 -31.37 -19.89 -38.04
C GLY A 57 -31.57 -18.89 -39.16
N SER A 58 -30.63 -17.98 -39.28
CA SER A 58 -30.31 -17.38 -40.59
C SER A 58 -28.83 -16.96 -40.62
N LYS A 59 -28.18 -17.37 -41.68
CA LYS A 59 -26.84 -16.97 -42.12
C LYS A 59 -26.82 -15.45 -42.39
N ALA A 60 -25.81 -14.79 -41.87
CA ALA A 60 -25.38 -13.50 -42.47
C ALA A 60 -23.85 -13.45 -42.46
N GLU A 61 -23.36 -12.92 -43.54
CA GLU A 61 -22.01 -12.93 -44.05
C GLU A 61 -21.07 -12.04 -43.22
N HIS A 62 -19.79 -12.49 -43.12
CA HIS A 62 -18.67 -11.74 -42.55
C HIS A 62 -18.34 -10.51 -43.41
N GLU A 63 -18.39 -9.33 -42.82
CA GLU A 63 -17.55 -8.20 -43.22
C GLU A 63 -16.57 -7.94 -42.08
N GLU A 64 -15.27 -8.20 -42.35
CA GLU A 64 -14.17 -7.86 -41.49
C GLU A 64 -13.97 -6.34 -41.51
N HIS A 65 -14.40 -5.66 -40.45
CA HIS A 65 -13.89 -4.34 -40.10
C HIS A 65 -12.85 -4.50 -38.98
N GLU A 66 -11.58 -4.42 -39.38
CA GLU A 66 -10.48 -4.19 -38.41
C GLU A 66 -10.62 -2.77 -37.85
N GLU A 67 -11.34 -2.61 -36.75
CA GLU A 67 -11.23 -1.44 -35.89
C GLU A 67 -10.12 -1.68 -34.86
N HIS A 68 -9.03 -0.95 -35.01
CA HIS A 68 -8.01 -0.82 -33.97
C HIS A 68 -8.61 -0.09 -32.77
N GLU A 69 -9.32 -0.80 -31.89
CA GLU A 69 -9.74 -0.25 -30.62
C GLU A 69 -8.53 -0.12 -29.67
N ALA A 70 -8.32 1.11 -29.22
CA ALA A 70 -7.30 1.45 -28.27
C ALA A 70 -7.58 0.75 -26.92
N ASN A 71 -6.68 -0.13 -26.50
CA ASN A 71 -6.72 -0.89 -25.26
C ASN A 71 -6.62 0.06 -24.05
N THR A 72 -7.77 0.48 -23.51
CA THR A 72 -7.83 1.44 -22.39
C THR A 72 -7.80 0.78 -21.00
N GLY A 73 -7.66 -0.56 -20.92
CA GLY A 73 -7.75 -1.31 -19.65
C GLY A 73 -9.16 -1.36 -19.03
N LEU A 74 -10.07 -0.51 -19.55
CA LEU A 74 -11.50 -0.61 -19.33
C LEU A 74 -12.09 -1.17 -20.63
N GLU A 75 -11.95 -2.48 -20.81
CA GLU A 75 -12.59 -3.16 -21.92
C GLU A 75 -14.12 -2.98 -21.79
N ALA A 76 -14.77 -2.61 -22.88
CA ALA A 76 -16.22 -2.65 -22.91
C ALA A 76 -16.65 -4.07 -22.51
N LEU A 77 -17.40 -4.18 -21.44
CA LEU A 77 -17.96 -5.44 -20.95
C LEU A 77 -19.03 -5.88 -21.94
N GLU A 78 -18.62 -6.45 -23.06
CA GLU A 78 -19.52 -7.20 -23.90
C GLU A 78 -19.84 -8.51 -23.18
N MET A 79 -21.05 -8.62 -22.68
CA MET A 79 -21.59 -9.85 -22.14
C MET A 79 -21.61 -10.90 -23.25
N GLY A 80 -20.62 -11.78 -23.25
CA GLY A 80 -20.46 -12.82 -24.28
C GLY A 80 -19.09 -12.87 -24.95
N ALA A 81 -18.12 -12.02 -24.54
CA ALA A 81 -16.75 -12.10 -25.02
C ALA A 81 -16.19 -13.53 -24.88
N ALA A 82 -15.54 -14.02 -25.94
CA ALA A 82 -14.93 -15.34 -25.93
C ALA A 82 -13.93 -15.45 -24.77
N ARG A 83 -14.05 -16.50 -23.97
CA ARG A 83 -13.15 -16.75 -22.84
C ARG A 83 -11.70 -16.76 -23.34
N VAL A 84 -10.84 -15.97 -22.73
CA VAL A 84 -9.40 -16.05 -22.94
C VAL A 84 -8.91 -17.42 -22.52
N THR A 85 -8.15 -18.10 -23.34
CA THR A 85 -7.52 -19.37 -22.98
C THR A 85 -6.50 -19.17 -21.88
N VAL A 86 -6.20 -20.19 -21.07
CA VAL A 86 -5.20 -20.11 -19.99
C VAL A 86 -3.84 -19.62 -20.55
N ASP A 87 -3.44 -20.12 -21.70
CA ASP A 87 -2.16 -19.79 -22.32
C ASP A 87 -2.10 -18.33 -22.81
N ALA A 88 -3.25 -17.76 -23.18
CA ALA A 88 -3.34 -16.37 -23.62
C ALA A 88 -3.37 -15.35 -22.47
N LYS A 89 -3.54 -15.78 -21.21
CA LYS A 89 -3.43 -14.89 -20.05
C LYS A 89 -1.99 -14.36 -19.91
N GLN A 90 -1.86 -13.03 -19.76
CA GLN A 90 -0.58 -12.34 -19.51
C GLN A 90 -0.75 -11.36 -18.34
N MET A 91 0.35 -10.82 -17.80
CA MET A 91 0.30 -9.83 -16.72
C MET A 91 -0.24 -8.50 -17.20
N ILE A 92 0.21 -8.06 -18.37
CA ILE A 92 -0.16 -6.81 -19.04
C ILE A 92 -0.58 -7.11 -20.49
N ASN A 93 -1.33 -6.19 -21.10
CA ASN A 93 -1.80 -6.29 -22.49
C ASN A 93 -2.67 -7.53 -22.76
N CYS A 94 -3.39 -8.00 -21.73
CA CYS A 94 -4.29 -9.14 -21.83
C CYS A 94 -5.74 -8.66 -21.88
N ARG A 95 -6.51 -9.13 -22.88
CA ARG A 95 -7.97 -8.96 -22.94
C ARG A 95 -8.65 -10.00 -22.03
N ALA A 96 -8.43 -9.94 -20.74
CA ALA A 96 -9.06 -10.83 -19.80
C ALA A 96 -10.24 -10.14 -19.11
N ASP A 97 -11.41 -10.73 -19.19
CA ASP A 97 -12.53 -10.39 -18.35
C ASP A 97 -12.17 -10.66 -16.88
N LEU A 98 -12.45 -9.72 -15.98
CA LEU A 98 -12.27 -9.88 -14.53
C LEU A 98 -12.97 -11.12 -13.97
N ASN A 99 -14.04 -11.59 -14.63
CA ASN A 99 -14.76 -12.79 -14.24
C ASN A 99 -14.09 -14.10 -14.71
N GLN A 100 -13.00 -14.03 -15.45
CA GLN A 100 -12.27 -15.21 -15.95
C GLN A 100 -11.14 -15.65 -15.00
N LEU A 101 -11.42 -15.75 -13.71
CA LEU A 101 -10.43 -16.26 -12.76
C LEU A 101 -10.01 -17.69 -13.06
N VAL A 102 -10.96 -18.56 -13.37
CA VAL A 102 -10.71 -19.98 -13.58
C VAL A 102 -10.69 -20.37 -15.05
N PRO A 103 -9.78 -21.26 -15.45
CA PRO A 103 -8.69 -21.86 -14.70
C PRO A 103 -7.53 -20.90 -14.46
N PHE A 104 -6.88 -21.02 -13.29
CA PHE A 104 -5.74 -20.16 -12.93
C PHE A 104 -4.50 -20.47 -13.77
N LYS A 105 -3.90 -19.45 -14.38
CA LYS A 105 -2.54 -19.50 -14.93
C LYS A 105 -1.51 -19.20 -13.85
N TYR A 106 -1.70 -18.12 -13.10
CA TYR A 106 -0.80 -17.66 -12.06
C TYR A 106 -1.30 -18.08 -10.67
N LYS A 107 -1.18 -19.37 -10.38
CA LYS A 107 -1.58 -19.94 -9.08
C LYS A 107 -0.90 -19.26 -7.91
N TRP A 108 0.33 -18.76 -8.09
CA TRP A 108 1.06 -18.04 -7.08
C TRP A 108 0.35 -16.73 -6.67
N ALA A 109 -0.19 -15.96 -7.62
CA ALA A 109 -0.92 -14.73 -7.33
C ALA A 109 -2.23 -15.02 -6.58
N TRP A 110 -2.95 -16.06 -6.98
CA TRP A 110 -4.14 -16.52 -6.28
C TRP A 110 -3.82 -16.96 -4.84
N GLN A 111 -2.72 -17.71 -4.64
CA GLN A 111 -2.31 -18.12 -3.30
C GLN A 111 -1.97 -16.90 -2.42
N LYS A 112 -1.27 -15.91 -2.95
CA LYS A 112 -1.00 -14.66 -2.22
C LYS A 112 -2.28 -13.92 -1.83
N TYR A 113 -3.27 -13.88 -2.71
CA TYR A 113 -4.59 -13.34 -2.37
C TYR A 113 -5.22 -14.07 -1.19
N LEU A 114 -5.20 -15.41 -1.18
CA LEU A 114 -5.71 -16.18 -0.05
C LEU A 114 -4.92 -15.95 1.24
N ASP A 115 -3.60 -15.84 1.13
CA ASP A 115 -2.71 -15.56 2.27
C ASP A 115 -2.98 -14.17 2.87
N ALA A 116 -3.20 -13.15 2.04
CA ALA A 116 -3.61 -11.82 2.47
C ALA A 116 -4.99 -11.84 3.14
N CYS A 117 -5.97 -12.55 2.56
CA CYS A 117 -7.29 -12.69 3.17
C CYS A 117 -7.26 -13.40 4.54
N ALA A 118 -6.26 -14.26 4.77
CA ALA A 118 -6.08 -14.94 6.06
C ALA A 118 -5.51 -14.00 7.14
N ASN A 119 -4.88 -12.89 6.77
CA ASN A 119 -4.40 -11.88 7.71
C ASN A 119 -5.53 -10.89 8.04
N HIS A 120 -6.42 -11.28 8.93
CA HIS A 120 -7.56 -10.45 9.32
C HIS A 120 -7.33 -9.80 10.68
N TRP A 121 -7.43 -8.48 10.74
CA TRP A 121 -7.32 -7.68 11.94
C TRP A 121 -8.08 -6.35 11.79
N MET A 122 -8.39 -5.70 12.92
CA MET A 122 -9.08 -4.41 12.93
C MET A 122 -8.46 -3.50 13.99
N PRO A 123 -8.17 -2.22 13.67
CA PRO A 123 -7.51 -1.28 14.59
C PRO A 123 -8.24 -1.10 15.92
N ASN A 124 -9.56 -1.01 15.88
CA ASN A 124 -10.40 -0.78 17.07
C ASN A 124 -10.51 -1.99 18.03
N GLU A 125 -10.00 -3.15 17.64
CA GLU A 125 -9.89 -4.32 18.52
C GLU A 125 -8.64 -4.26 19.40
N ILE A 126 -7.67 -3.38 19.07
CA ILE A 126 -6.43 -3.22 19.81
C ILE A 126 -6.64 -2.29 21.02
N ASN A 127 -6.23 -2.75 22.19
CA ASN A 127 -6.37 -1.97 23.43
C ASN A 127 -5.28 -0.90 23.56
N MET A 128 -5.69 0.37 23.49
CA MET A 128 -4.79 1.53 23.61
C MET A 128 -4.71 2.12 25.03
N ALA A 129 -5.38 1.55 26.04
CA ALA A 129 -5.48 2.16 27.36
C ALA A 129 -4.12 2.39 28.06
N ALA A 130 -3.20 1.43 27.94
CA ALA A 130 -1.84 1.56 28.46
C ALA A 130 -1.03 2.65 27.74
N ASP A 131 -1.20 2.73 26.41
CA ASP A 131 -0.52 3.72 25.57
C ASP A 131 -1.00 5.13 25.89
N VAL A 132 -2.30 5.31 26.10
CA VAL A 132 -2.91 6.58 26.52
C VAL A 132 -2.38 7.01 27.89
N ALA A 133 -2.29 6.10 28.83
CA ALA A 133 -1.75 6.39 30.17
C ALA A 133 -0.28 6.82 30.07
N LEU A 134 0.54 6.08 29.32
CA LEU A 134 1.96 6.38 29.11
C LEU A 134 2.17 7.71 28.37
N TRP A 135 1.34 8.00 27.36
CA TRP A 135 1.42 9.25 26.59
C TRP A 135 1.09 10.47 27.46
N LYS A 136 0.13 10.36 28.36
CA LYS A 136 -0.28 11.44 29.28
C LYS A 136 0.65 11.64 30.46
N ASP A 137 1.47 10.64 30.81
CA ASP A 137 2.47 10.77 31.86
C ASP A 137 3.61 11.68 31.40
N PRO A 138 3.89 12.81 32.08
CA PRO A 138 5.00 13.70 31.75
C PRO A 138 6.38 13.02 31.75
N ASN A 139 6.53 11.95 32.53
CA ASN A 139 7.77 11.16 32.63
C ASN A 139 7.71 9.83 31.85
N GLY A 140 6.62 9.54 31.18
CA GLY A 140 6.41 8.28 30.45
C GLY A 140 7.30 8.14 29.22
N LEU A 141 7.39 9.20 28.41
CA LEU A 141 8.18 9.28 27.19
C LEU A 141 9.03 10.54 27.20
N THR A 142 10.26 10.44 26.67
CA THR A 142 11.11 11.60 26.41
C THR A 142 10.59 12.41 25.22
N ASP A 143 11.03 13.65 25.08
CA ASP A 143 10.67 14.51 23.93
C ASP A 143 11.15 13.91 22.61
N ASP A 144 12.32 13.27 22.60
CA ASP A 144 12.84 12.58 21.41
C ASP A 144 11.97 11.36 21.03
N GLU A 145 11.53 10.57 22.04
CA GLU A 145 10.61 9.46 21.80
C GLU A 145 9.28 9.94 21.23
N ARG A 146 8.70 11.01 21.77
CA ARG A 146 7.46 11.64 21.24
C ARG A 146 7.65 12.15 19.82
N THR A 147 8.78 12.78 19.53
CA THR A 147 9.09 13.31 18.19
C THR A 147 9.20 12.21 17.17
N ILE A 148 9.93 11.13 17.46
CA ILE A 148 10.06 9.97 16.57
C ILE A 148 8.69 9.36 16.29
N PHE A 149 7.89 9.14 17.34
CA PHE A 149 6.58 8.53 17.23
C PHE A 149 5.64 9.34 16.31
N LYS A 150 5.55 10.65 16.54
CA LYS A 150 4.76 11.56 15.71
C LYS A 150 5.22 11.58 14.25
N ARG A 151 6.53 11.68 14.02
CA ARG A 151 7.10 11.72 12.66
C ARG A 151 6.86 10.43 11.89
N SER A 152 6.97 9.28 12.55
CA SER A 152 6.63 7.99 11.93
C SER A 152 5.15 7.91 11.54
N LEU A 153 4.23 8.33 12.42
CA LEU A 153 2.81 8.39 12.10
C LEU A 153 2.50 9.35 10.94
N GLY A 154 3.12 10.53 10.94
CA GLY A 154 2.93 11.52 9.87
C GLY A 154 3.44 11.04 8.52
N PHE A 155 4.52 10.28 8.49
CA PHE A 155 5.00 9.67 7.26
C PHE A 155 4.08 8.54 6.80
N PHE A 156 3.77 7.56 7.65
CA PHE A 156 2.93 6.42 7.29
C PHE A 156 1.56 6.83 6.76
N SER A 157 0.86 7.72 7.47
CA SER A 157 -0.47 8.19 7.05
C SER A 157 -0.47 8.88 5.67
N THR A 158 0.63 9.54 5.31
CA THR A 158 0.80 10.15 3.99
C THR A 158 1.14 9.08 2.95
N ALA A 159 2.08 8.19 3.25
CA ALA A 159 2.56 7.18 2.33
C ALA A 159 1.43 6.26 1.88
N ASP A 160 0.65 5.70 2.81
CA ASP A 160 -0.44 4.76 2.50
C ASP A 160 -1.57 5.42 1.70
N SER A 161 -1.83 6.71 1.93
CA SER A 161 -2.76 7.46 1.08
C SER A 161 -2.27 7.59 -0.37
N LEU A 162 -0.96 7.82 -0.57
CA LEU A 162 -0.35 7.87 -1.90
C LEU A 162 -0.34 6.48 -2.55
N VAL A 163 -0.04 5.44 -1.77
CA VAL A 163 -0.05 4.03 -2.19
C VAL A 163 -1.43 3.63 -2.66
N ALA A 164 -2.47 3.83 -1.86
CA ALA A 164 -3.86 3.50 -2.22
C ALA A 164 -4.31 4.17 -3.52
N ASN A 165 -3.98 5.46 -3.70
CA ASN A 165 -4.29 6.18 -4.93
C ASN A 165 -3.55 5.60 -6.14
N ASN A 166 -2.25 5.31 -6.02
CA ASN A 166 -1.48 4.72 -7.11
C ASN A 166 -1.99 3.33 -7.50
N LEU A 167 -2.38 2.50 -6.52
CA LEU A 167 -2.97 1.19 -6.79
C LEU A 167 -4.24 1.30 -7.61
N VAL A 168 -5.20 2.10 -7.16
CA VAL A 168 -6.55 2.17 -7.74
C VAL A 168 -6.55 2.93 -9.07
N LEU A 169 -5.87 4.07 -9.14
CA LEU A 169 -5.93 4.97 -10.30
C LEU A 169 -4.89 4.63 -11.39
N ALA A 170 -3.84 3.91 -11.05
CA ALA A 170 -2.73 3.63 -11.95
C ALA A 170 -2.51 2.11 -12.13
N VAL A 171 -1.94 1.42 -11.13
CA VAL A 171 -1.48 0.03 -11.27
C VAL A 171 -2.60 -0.92 -11.71
N TYR A 172 -3.75 -0.88 -11.03
CA TYR A 172 -4.90 -1.74 -11.33
C TYR A 172 -5.37 -1.65 -12.78
N ARG A 173 -5.29 -0.45 -13.36
CA ARG A 173 -5.69 -0.18 -14.74
C ARG A 173 -4.83 -0.93 -15.75
N HIS A 174 -3.53 -1.03 -15.49
CA HIS A 174 -2.55 -1.58 -16.44
C HIS A 174 -2.24 -3.07 -16.21
N ILE A 175 -2.48 -3.58 -15.01
CA ILE A 175 -2.36 -5.00 -14.71
C ILE A 175 -3.69 -5.68 -15.07
N THR A 176 -3.72 -6.41 -16.17
CA THR A 176 -4.95 -6.97 -16.75
C THR A 176 -5.23 -8.41 -16.35
N ASN A 177 -4.26 -9.09 -15.73
CA ASN A 177 -4.44 -10.46 -15.26
C ASN A 177 -5.45 -10.56 -14.10
N PRO A 178 -6.48 -11.42 -14.20
CA PRO A 178 -7.53 -11.51 -13.18
C PRO A 178 -7.04 -11.89 -11.79
N GLU A 179 -6.12 -12.85 -11.68
CA GLU A 179 -5.57 -13.31 -10.39
C GLU A 179 -4.83 -12.18 -9.68
N CYS A 180 -4.04 -11.39 -10.44
CA CYS A 180 -3.32 -10.23 -9.90
C CYS A 180 -4.29 -9.11 -9.51
N ARG A 181 -5.34 -8.85 -10.30
CA ARG A 181 -6.35 -7.84 -9.97
C ARG A 181 -7.09 -8.15 -8.67
N GLN A 182 -7.36 -9.42 -8.36
CA GLN A 182 -7.95 -9.79 -7.07
C GLN A 182 -7.01 -9.41 -5.90
N TYR A 183 -5.71 -9.66 -6.06
CA TYR A 183 -4.74 -9.27 -5.05
C TYR A 183 -4.65 -7.74 -4.90
N LEU A 184 -4.59 -6.99 -6.00
CA LEU A 184 -4.53 -5.51 -5.97
C LEU A 184 -5.74 -4.88 -5.27
N LEU A 185 -6.94 -5.47 -5.43
CA LEU A 185 -8.14 -5.03 -4.69
C LEU A 185 -8.01 -5.32 -3.19
N ARG A 186 -7.43 -6.47 -2.84
CA ARG A 186 -7.17 -6.81 -1.44
C ARG A 186 -6.13 -5.86 -0.85
N GLN A 187 -5.03 -5.59 -1.54
CA GLN A 187 -4.02 -4.63 -1.12
C GLN A 187 -4.63 -3.23 -0.91
N ALA A 188 -5.43 -2.73 -1.85
CA ALA A 188 -6.11 -1.44 -1.70
C ALA A 188 -7.03 -1.36 -0.47
N PHE A 189 -7.65 -2.48 -0.07
CA PHE A 189 -8.40 -2.58 1.17
C PHE A 189 -7.48 -2.50 2.39
N GLU A 190 -6.33 -3.18 2.37
CA GLU A 190 -5.34 -3.17 3.46
C GLU A 190 -4.77 -1.76 3.67
N GLU A 191 -4.49 -1.01 2.60
CA GLU A 191 -4.06 0.40 2.71
C GLU A 191 -5.10 1.30 3.39
N ALA A 192 -6.39 1.07 3.10
CA ALA A 192 -7.46 1.78 3.80
C ALA A 192 -7.53 1.39 5.29
N LEU A 193 -7.24 0.14 5.63
CA LEU A 193 -7.15 -0.35 6.99
C LEU A 193 -5.96 0.25 7.74
N HIS A 194 -4.79 0.38 7.07
CA HIS A 194 -3.61 1.04 7.62
C HIS A 194 -3.89 2.52 7.94
N THR A 195 -4.51 3.24 7.02
CA THR A 195 -4.94 4.63 7.26
C THR A 195 -5.86 4.75 8.48
N HIS A 196 -6.82 3.81 8.62
CA HIS A 196 -7.69 3.75 9.80
C HIS A 196 -6.89 3.47 11.08
N ALA A 197 -5.86 2.61 11.02
CA ALA A 197 -5.01 2.32 12.19
C ALA A 197 -4.26 3.58 12.67
N TYR A 198 -3.68 4.35 11.76
CA TYR A 198 -3.01 5.61 12.11
C TYR A 198 -3.97 6.63 12.71
N GLN A 199 -5.17 6.77 12.13
CA GLN A 199 -6.20 7.63 12.67
C GLN A 199 -6.60 7.18 14.08
N TYR A 200 -6.83 5.88 14.30
CA TYR A 200 -7.19 5.33 15.60
C TYR A 200 -6.10 5.56 16.65
N ILE A 201 -4.81 5.46 16.28
CA ILE A 201 -3.69 5.78 17.18
C ILE A 201 -3.68 7.27 17.52
N VAL A 202 -3.82 8.15 16.53
CA VAL A 202 -3.83 9.62 16.70
C VAL A 202 -4.98 10.06 17.63
N GLU A 203 -6.20 9.59 17.37
CA GLU A 203 -7.39 9.89 18.17
C GLU A 203 -7.24 9.33 19.61
N SER A 204 -6.81 8.09 19.77
CA SER A 204 -6.65 7.44 21.08
C SER A 204 -5.67 8.20 21.98
N LEU A 205 -4.54 8.64 21.43
CA LEU A 205 -3.52 9.39 22.17
C LEU A 205 -3.87 10.86 22.34
N GLY A 206 -4.89 11.37 21.66
CA GLY A 206 -5.27 12.78 21.67
C GLY A 206 -4.23 13.69 21.01
N LEU A 207 -3.59 13.21 19.92
CA LEU A 207 -2.65 14.00 19.15
C LEU A 207 -3.40 15.03 18.29
N ASP A 208 -2.72 16.11 17.92
CA ASP A 208 -3.25 17.06 16.97
C ASP A 208 -3.22 16.46 15.56
N GLU A 209 -4.40 16.19 15.00
CA GLU A 209 -4.55 15.63 13.66
C GLU A 209 -3.95 16.54 12.59
N GLY A 210 -4.07 17.86 12.75
CA GLY A 210 -3.50 18.84 11.85
C GLY A 210 -1.96 18.78 11.84
N GLU A 211 -1.33 18.62 13.03
CA GLU A 211 0.13 18.43 13.13
C GLU A 211 0.56 17.14 12.42
N ILE A 212 -0.11 16.02 12.67
CA ILE A 212 0.31 14.71 12.15
C ILE A 212 0.09 14.63 10.63
N PHE A 213 -1.13 14.92 10.17
CA PHE A 213 -1.50 14.72 8.77
C PHE A 213 -1.00 15.80 7.80
N ASN A 214 -0.40 16.91 8.29
CA ASN A 214 0.25 17.91 7.47
C ASN A 214 1.79 17.77 7.41
N MET A 215 2.38 16.77 8.05
CA MET A 215 3.84 16.59 8.07
C MET A 215 4.45 16.44 6.67
N TYR A 216 3.71 15.93 5.69
CA TYR A 216 4.16 15.84 4.31
C TYR A 216 4.44 17.19 3.65
N ARG A 217 3.88 18.29 4.20
CA ARG A 217 4.13 19.67 3.76
C ARG A 217 5.14 20.41 4.65
N GLU A 218 5.07 20.15 5.94
CA GLU A 218 5.78 20.94 6.96
C GLU A 218 7.13 20.36 7.35
N THR A 219 7.30 19.02 7.19
CA THR A 219 8.53 18.34 7.55
C THR A 219 9.34 18.01 6.29
N PRO A 220 10.48 18.70 6.03
CA PRO A 220 11.19 18.59 4.75
C PRO A 220 11.55 17.16 4.34
N VAL A 221 11.98 16.31 5.28
CA VAL A 221 12.35 14.93 4.95
C VAL A 221 11.16 14.06 4.59
N VAL A 222 9.98 14.31 5.16
CA VAL A 222 8.73 13.65 4.76
C VAL A 222 8.26 14.16 3.39
N ALA A 223 8.32 15.49 3.18
CA ALA A 223 7.97 16.13 1.91
C ALA A 223 8.84 15.59 0.76
N ASN A 224 10.16 15.45 0.96
CA ASN A 224 11.06 14.93 -0.06
C ASN A 224 10.74 13.49 -0.45
N LYS A 225 10.42 12.61 0.50
CA LYS A 225 10.01 11.23 0.23
C LYS A 225 8.68 11.22 -0.56
N SER A 226 7.70 11.98 -0.14
CA SER A 226 6.40 12.08 -0.81
C SER A 226 6.54 12.63 -2.24
N ALA A 227 7.35 13.66 -2.44
CA ALA A 227 7.63 14.21 -3.77
C ALA A 227 8.35 13.19 -4.68
N TRP A 228 9.25 12.39 -4.11
CA TRP A 228 9.91 11.31 -4.85
C TRP A 228 8.91 10.25 -5.31
N VAL A 229 8.02 9.79 -4.43
CA VAL A 229 6.96 8.82 -4.77
C VAL A 229 6.10 9.37 -5.91
N LEU A 230 5.59 10.59 -5.79
CA LEU A 230 4.76 11.21 -6.82
C LEU A 230 5.49 11.33 -8.16
N ARG A 231 6.76 11.77 -8.16
CA ARG A 231 7.57 11.89 -9.38
C ARG A 231 7.65 10.58 -10.15
N HIS A 232 7.77 9.45 -9.46
CA HIS A 232 7.95 8.14 -10.09
C HIS A 232 6.64 7.39 -10.34
N THR A 233 5.51 7.81 -9.75
CA THR A 233 4.23 7.08 -9.86
C THR A 233 3.16 7.81 -10.68
N LYS A 234 3.21 9.15 -10.79
CA LYS A 234 2.14 9.96 -11.39
C LYS A 234 1.83 9.65 -12.86
N ASN A 235 2.83 9.23 -13.65
CA ASN A 235 2.67 9.05 -15.09
C ASN A 235 1.66 7.96 -15.47
N LEU A 236 1.52 6.92 -14.65
CA LEU A 236 0.57 5.83 -14.89
C LEU A 236 -0.89 6.25 -14.63
N ALA A 237 -1.10 7.29 -13.85
CA ALA A 237 -2.44 7.84 -13.59
C ALA A 237 -2.97 8.71 -14.75
N ASP A 238 -2.09 9.09 -15.70
CA ASP A 238 -2.49 9.83 -16.90
C ASP A 238 -3.52 9.00 -17.69
N PRO A 239 -4.71 9.55 -18.00
CA PRO A 239 -5.73 8.87 -18.78
C PRO A 239 -5.24 8.43 -20.18
N ASP A 240 -4.29 9.18 -20.76
CA ASP A 240 -3.75 8.90 -22.09
C ASP A 240 -2.57 7.92 -22.07
N PHE A 241 -2.05 7.55 -20.90
CA PHE A 241 -1.00 6.54 -20.80
C PHE A 241 -1.52 5.16 -21.21
N LYS A 242 -0.81 4.52 -22.15
CA LYS A 242 -1.13 3.19 -22.67
C LYS A 242 0.13 2.33 -22.72
N THR A 243 -0.02 1.08 -22.29
CA THR A 243 0.99 0.03 -22.46
C THR A 243 0.99 -0.50 -23.90
N GLY A 244 2.04 -1.25 -24.27
CA GLY A 244 2.13 -1.91 -25.59
C GLY A 244 3.28 -1.42 -26.46
N THR A 245 4.05 -0.41 -26.03
CA THR A 245 5.36 -0.08 -26.60
C THR A 245 6.46 -0.35 -25.59
N THR A 246 7.68 -0.60 -26.07
CA THR A 246 8.82 -0.86 -25.17
C THR A 246 9.01 0.24 -24.15
N GLU A 247 8.87 1.49 -24.53
CA GLU A 247 9.05 2.67 -23.68
C GLU A 247 7.95 2.76 -22.62
N ALA A 248 6.69 2.55 -23.00
CA ALA A 248 5.56 2.59 -22.08
C ALA A 248 5.59 1.41 -21.11
N ASP A 249 5.94 0.21 -21.59
CA ASP A 249 6.04 -0.98 -20.75
C ASP A 249 7.23 -0.88 -19.78
N GLN A 250 8.36 -0.29 -20.20
CA GLN A 250 9.46 0.07 -19.29
C GLN A 250 9.03 1.15 -18.28
N GLN A 251 8.21 2.12 -18.67
CA GLN A 251 7.68 3.12 -17.74
C GLN A 251 6.77 2.48 -16.70
N LEU A 252 5.90 1.54 -17.09
CA LEU A 252 5.09 0.75 -16.16
C LEU A 252 6.00 -0.03 -15.20
N LEU A 253 7.00 -0.73 -15.72
CA LEU A 253 7.92 -1.53 -14.91
C LEU A 253 8.73 -0.68 -13.94
N SER A 254 9.19 0.52 -14.37
CA SER A 254 9.86 1.50 -13.51
C SER A 254 8.95 1.99 -12.37
N ASN A 255 7.67 2.26 -12.67
CA ASN A 255 6.70 2.65 -11.67
C ASN A 255 6.46 1.53 -10.63
N LEU A 256 6.29 0.28 -11.09
CA LEU A 256 6.11 -0.86 -10.19
C LEU A 256 7.33 -1.08 -9.29
N ILE A 257 8.55 -0.88 -9.81
CA ILE A 257 9.78 -0.97 -9.01
C ILE A 257 9.85 0.17 -7.99
N ALA A 258 9.57 1.42 -8.39
CA ALA A 258 9.51 2.55 -7.48
C ALA A 258 8.47 2.35 -6.37
N PHE A 259 7.34 1.80 -6.72
CA PHE A 259 6.23 1.54 -5.82
C PHE A 259 6.54 0.39 -4.84
N TYR A 260 6.74 -0.82 -5.34
CA TYR A 260 6.91 -2.00 -4.49
C TYR A 260 8.32 -2.10 -3.86
N ALA A 261 9.38 -1.91 -4.64
CA ALA A 261 10.72 -2.12 -4.12
C ALA A 261 11.24 -0.95 -3.28
N VAL A 262 10.83 0.30 -3.58
CA VAL A 262 11.29 1.48 -2.86
C VAL A 262 10.27 1.99 -1.86
N THR A 263 9.03 2.31 -2.27
CA THR A 263 8.04 2.89 -1.35
C THR A 263 7.67 1.88 -0.26
N GLU A 264 7.21 0.69 -0.61
CA GLU A 264 6.85 -0.34 0.36
C GLU A 264 8.07 -1.12 0.87
N GLY A 265 9.11 -1.29 0.03
CA GLY A 265 10.28 -2.11 0.33
C GLY A 265 11.43 -1.41 1.05
N ILE A 266 11.47 -0.07 1.11
CA ILE A 266 12.54 0.72 1.73
C ILE A 266 11.97 1.83 2.62
N PHE A 267 11.08 2.69 2.11
CA PHE A 267 10.64 3.90 2.82
C PHE A 267 9.89 3.67 4.13
N PHE A 268 9.31 2.51 4.34
CA PHE A 268 8.62 2.17 5.59
C PHE A 268 9.54 1.62 6.66
N TYR A 269 10.73 1.16 6.31
CA TYR A 269 11.54 0.32 7.19
C TYR A 269 12.17 1.06 8.37
N VAL A 270 12.53 2.37 8.22
CA VAL A 270 12.97 3.18 9.37
C VAL A 270 11.82 3.34 10.36
N GLY A 271 10.63 3.71 9.88
CA GLY A 271 9.45 3.86 10.72
C GLY A 271 9.06 2.56 11.43
N PHE A 272 9.09 1.42 10.75
CA PHE A 272 8.80 0.12 11.36
C PHE A 272 9.77 -0.21 12.48
N VAL A 273 11.09 -0.07 12.27
CA VAL A 273 12.07 -0.30 13.32
C VAL A 273 11.85 0.63 14.51
N GLN A 274 11.60 1.92 14.25
CA GLN A 274 11.34 2.91 15.29
C GLN A 274 10.11 2.54 16.13
N MET A 275 8.97 2.30 15.49
CA MET A 275 7.70 2.02 16.15
C MET A 275 7.72 0.68 16.89
N LEU A 276 8.24 -0.36 16.28
CA LEU A 276 8.35 -1.68 16.92
C LEU A 276 9.36 -1.70 18.07
N SER A 277 10.37 -0.82 18.06
CA SER A 277 11.31 -0.67 19.16
C SER A 277 10.67 -0.14 20.44
N PHE A 278 9.58 0.63 20.36
CA PHE A 278 8.78 0.97 21.53
C PHE A 278 8.17 -0.29 22.17
N GLY A 279 7.49 -1.13 21.38
CA GLY A 279 6.90 -2.37 21.85
C GLY A 279 7.93 -3.30 22.51
N ARG A 280 9.13 -3.43 21.93
CA ARG A 280 10.24 -4.21 22.49
C ARG A 280 10.73 -3.69 23.86
N ARG A 281 10.46 -2.45 24.19
CA ARG A 281 10.75 -1.80 25.46
C ARG A 281 9.51 -1.65 26.35
N ASN A 282 8.45 -2.36 26.03
CA ASN A 282 7.18 -2.32 26.73
C ASN A 282 6.60 -0.91 26.84
N LYS A 283 6.79 -0.09 25.78
CA LYS A 283 6.23 1.26 25.61
C LYS A 283 5.32 1.27 24.38
N LEU A 284 4.21 2.00 24.44
CA LEU A 284 3.26 2.15 23.31
C LEU A 284 2.94 0.81 22.63
N THR A 285 2.62 -0.20 23.47
CA THR A 285 2.48 -1.59 23.03
C THR A 285 1.28 -1.81 22.11
N GLY A 286 0.18 -1.07 22.30
CA GLY A 286 -0.98 -1.13 21.43
C GLY A 286 -0.69 -0.54 20.04
N ALA A 287 0.00 0.60 19.98
CA ALA A 287 0.47 1.15 18.71
C ALA A 287 1.47 0.19 18.03
N ALA A 288 2.44 -0.34 18.76
CA ALA A 288 3.40 -1.30 18.21
C ALA A 288 2.73 -2.58 17.68
N GLU A 289 1.67 -3.05 18.32
CA GLU A 289 0.88 -4.20 17.86
C GLU A 289 0.21 -3.89 16.51
N GLN A 290 -0.41 -2.72 16.34
CA GLN A 290 -0.98 -2.30 15.07
C GLN A 290 0.09 -2.23 13.97
N ILE A 291 1.23 -1.60 14.25
CA ILE A 291 2.36 -1.53 13.31
C ILE A 291 2.91 -2.91 12.94
N GLN A 292 2.83 -3.88 13.82
CA GLN A 292 3.24 -5.24 13.52
C GLN A 292 2.30 -5.94 12.53
N TYR A 293 0.99 -5.70 12.62
CA TYR A 293 0.02 -6.16 11.63
C TYR A 293 0.25 -5.49 10.28
N ILE A 294 0.47 -4.16 10.28
CA ILE A 294 0.79 -3.40 9.07
C ILE A 294 2.06 -3.94 8.42
N LEU A 295 3.16 -4.09 9.15
CA LEU A 295 4.41 -4.65 8.60
C LEU A 295 4.19 -6.02 7.93
N ARG A 296 3.28 -6.84 8.44
CA ARG A 296 2.94 -8.13 7.83
C ARG A 296 2.24 -7.95 6.49
N ASP A 297 1.25 -7.04 6.43
CA ASP A 297 0.57 -6.70 5.18
C ASP A 297 1.56 -6.15 4.16
N GLU A 298 2.40 -5.18 4.54
CA GLU A 298 3.43 -4.60 3.70
C GLU A 298 4.45 -5.62 3.18
N SER A 299 4.79 -6.62 4.00
CA SER A 299 5.66 -7.71 3.57
C SER A 299 5.00 -8.58 2.49
N MET A 300 3.68 -8.78 2.56
CA MET A 300 2.92 -9.49 1.53
C MET A 300 2.79 -8.66 0.26
N HIS A 301 2.53 -7.35 0.38
CA HIS A 301 2.47 -6.41 -0.74
C HIS A 301 3.77 -6.39 -1.53
N LEU A 302 4.89 -6.18 -0.83
CA LEU A 302 6.22 -6.21 -1.44
C LEU A 302 6.50 -7.53 -2.18
N ASN A 303 6.23 -8.67 -1.54
CA ASN A 303 6.49 -9.97 -2.14
C ASN A 303 5.59 -10.23 -3.37
N PHE A 304 4.34 -9.76 -3.34
CA PHE A 304 3.48 -9.83 -4.52
C PHE A 304 4.02 -8.94 -5.65
N GLY A 305 4.39 -7.70 -5.33
CA GLY A 305 4.92 -6.76 -6.31
C GLY A 305 6.20 -7.26 -6.98
N ILE A 306 7.14 -7.81 -6.19
CA ILE A 306 8.39 -8.40 -6.72
C ILE A 306 8.09 -9.59 -7.66
N ASP A 307 7.17 -10.48 -7.28
CA ASP A 307 6.80 -11.62 -8.12
C ASP A 307 6.13 -11.17 -9.43
N MET A 308 5.27 -10.15 -9.35
CA MET A 308 4.61 -9.55 -10.52
C MET A 308 5.63 -8.89 -11.46
N ILE A 309 6.58 -8.10 -10.92
CA ILE A 309 7.66 -7.48 -11.67
C ILE A 309 8.50 -8.57 -12.38
N ASN A 310 8.88 -9.62 -11.67
CA ASN A 310 9.67 -10.70 -12.23
C ASN A 310 8.88 -11.51 -13.28
N GLN A 311 7.58 -11.66 -13.11
CA GLN A 311 6.73 -12.29 -14.12
C GLN A 311 6.62 -11.44 -15.40
N ILE A 312 6.49 -10.12 -15.27
CA ILE A 312 6.50 -9.20 -16.43
C ILE A 312 7.84 -9.29 -17.17
N LYS A 313 8.96 -9.30 -16.45
CA LYS A 313 10.30 -9.47 -17.04
C LYS A 313 10.46 -10.80 -17.78
N LEU A 314 9.91 -11.89 -17.20
CA LEU A 314 9.94 -13.21 -17.81
C LEU A 314 9.14 -13.26 -19.11
N GLU A 315 7.98 -12.63 -19.14
CA GLU A 315 7.11 -12.56 -20.31
C GLU A 315 7.64 -11.59 -21.38
N ASN A 316 8.38 -10.56 -20.97
CA ASN A 316 8.86 -9.48 -21.82
C ASN A 316 10.37 -9.24 -21.62
N PRO A 317 11.24 -10.20 -21.94
CA PRO A 317 12.67 -10.10 -21.63
C PRO A 317 13.39 -8.94 -22.35
N HIS A 318 12.83 -8.44 -23.45
CA HIS A 318 13.32 -7.28 -24.19
C HIS A 318 13.23 -5.97 -23.42
N LEU A 319 12.39 -5.88 -22.38
CA LEU A 319 12.27 -4.71 -21.51
C LEU A 319 13.44 -4.58 -20.52
N TRP A 320 14.07 -5.71 -20.15
CA TRP A 320 15.09 -5.77 -19.10
C TRP A 320 16.50 -5.61 -19.67
N THR A 321 16.72 -4.52 -20.41
CA THR A 321 18.03 -4.19 -21.02
C THR A 321 19.04 -3.74 -19.96
N THR A 322 20.34 -3.82 -20.26
CA THR A 322 21.39 -3.35 -19.35
C THR A 322 21.21 -1.90 -18.94
N GLU A 323 20.88 -1.03 -19.88
CA GLU A 323 20.61 0.38 -19.64
C GLU A 323 19.42 0.57 -18.67
N PHE A 324 18.35 -0.19 -18.87
CA PHE A 324 17.18 -0.14 -17.98
C PHE A 324 17.51 -0.67 -16.58
N GLN A 325 18.33 -1.72 -16.47
CA GLN A 325 18.82 -2.24 -15.19
C GLN A 325 19.63 -1.19 -14.42
N GLU A 326 20.56 -0.51 -15.08
CA GLU A 326 21.35 0.58 -14.48
C GLU A 326 20.45 1.73 -13.98
N LYS A 327 19.45 2.09 -14.77
CA LYS A 327 18.46 3.09 -14.38
C LYS A 327 17.64 2.66 -13.14
N MET A 328 17.20 1.42 -13.07
CA MET A 328 16.44 0.91 -11.92
C MET A 328 17.32 0.79 -10.67
N GLN A 329 18.57 0.39 -10.83
CA GLN A 329 19.53 0.40 -9.73
C GLN A 329 19.75 1.81 -9.16
N ALA A 330 19.95 2.81 -10.03
CA ALA A 330 20.10 4.20 -9.62
C ALA A 330 18.84 4.73 -8.88
N LEU A 331 17.65 4.38 -9.38
CA LEU A 331 16.37 4.72 -8.75
C LEU A 331 16.25 4.15 -7.33
N ILE A 332 16.65 2.89 -7.12
CA ILE A 332 16.62 2.26 -5.80
C ILE A 332 17.62 2.95 -4.86
N LEU A 333 18.85 3.24 -5.33
CA LEU A 333 19.86 3.90 -4.52
C LEU A 333 19.48 5.33 -4.14
N GLU A 334 18.80 6.07 -5.01
CA GLU A 334 18.23 7.38 -4.68
C GLU A 334 17.23 7.27 -3.52
N GLY A 335 16.34 6.27 -3.56
CA GLY A 335 15.41 5.98 -2.47
C GLY A 335 16.11 5.66 -1.15
N VAL A 336 17.17 4.85 -1.20
CA VAL A 336 18.00 4.52 -0.02
C VAL A 336 18.58 5.77 0.63
N GLU A 337 19.12 6.69 -0.17
CA GLU A 337 19.70 7.91 0.35
C GLU A 337 18.66 8.83 1.02
N LEU A 338 17.47 8.95 0.43
CA LEU A 338 16.36 9.69 1.04
C LEU A 338 15.94 9.08 2.38
N GLU A 339 15.90 7.77 2.49
CA GLU A 339 15.55 7.09 3.73
C GLU A 339 16.65 7.21 4.80
N ILE A 340 17.92 7.20 4.41
CA ILE A 340 19.05 7.50 5.32
C ILE A 340 18.95 8.91 5.88
N GLN A 341 18.61 9.89 5.03
CA GLN A 341 18.40 11.28 5.46
C GLN A 341 17.22 11.38 6.44
N TYR A 342 16.10 10.68 6.15
CA TYR A 342 14.96 10.60 7.04
C TYR A 342 15.36 10.02 8.42
N ALA A 343 16.13 8.93 8.45
CA ALA A 343 16.60 8.34 9.69
C ALA A 343 17.49 9.30 10.51
N ARG A 344 18.38 10.03 9.85
CA ARG A 344 19.26 11.02 10.48
C ARG A 344 18.48 12.20 11.06
N ASP A 345 17.48 12.69 10.35
CA ASP A 345 16.65 13.82 10.79
C ASP A 345 15.70 13.45 11.93
N THR A 346 15.11 12.26 11.87
CA THR A 346 14.19 11.77 12.91
C THR A 346 14.91 11.39 14.20
N MET A 347 16.20 11.02 14.13
CA MET A 347 16.98 10.57 15.28
C MET A 347 18.36 11.25 15.40
N PRO A 348 18.41 12.57 15.60
CA PRO A 348 19.68 13.28 15.72
C PRO A 348 20.50 12.86 16.95
N ARG A 349 19.87 12.31 17.96
CA ARG A 349 20.48 11.92 19.24
C ARG A 349 20.20 10.47 19.55
N GLY A 350 20.41 9.48 19.25
CA GLY A 350 20.10 8.10 19.62
C GLY A 350 18.99 7.95 20.65
N VAL A 351 17.99 7.13 20.35
CA VAL A 351 16.80 6.87 21.18
C VAL A 351 16.50 5.39 21.19
N LEU A 352 15.99 4.86 22.29
CA LEU A 352 15.62 3.44 22.43
C LEU A 352 16.76 2.45 22.11
N GLY A 353 18.02 2.87 22.21
CA GLY A 353 19.18 2.07 21.82
C GLY A 353 19.43 2.01 20.31
N LEU A 354 18.74 2.84 19.56
CA LEU A 354 18.90 3.05 18.11
C LEU A 354 19.73 4.30 17.83
N ASN A 355 20.43 4.33 16.72
CA ASN A 355 21.10 5.52 16.21
C ASN A 355 21.14 5.53 14.69
N ALA A 356 21.41 6.70 14.09
CA ALA A 356 21.36 6.90 12.66
C ALA A 356 22.31 5.96 11.87
N ASN A 357 23.47 5.61 12.41
CA ASN A 357 24.42 4.72 11.72
C ASN A 357 23.87 3.28 11.63
N MET A 358 23.18 2.81 12.67
CA MET A 358 22.52 1.49 12.60
C MET A 358 21.45 1.46 11.49
N PHE A 359 20.73 2.57 11.30
CA PHE A 359 19.76 2.66 10.19
C PHE A 359 20.43 2.73 8.84
N GLU A 360 21.55 3.42 8.70
CA GLU A 360 22.32 3.44 7.45
C GLU A 360 22.75 2.02 7.06
N ASP A 361 23.32 1.25 8.00
CA ASP A 361 23.69 -0.13 7.74
C ASP A 361 22.48 -1.03 7.43
N TYR A 362 21.36 -0.82 8.15
CA TYR A 362 20.13 -1.55 7.90
C TYR A 362 19.55 -1.28 6.51
N LEU A 363 19.53 -0.02 6.09
CA LEU A 363 19.01 0.37 4.78
C LEU A 363 19.89 -0.14 3.64
N LYS A 364 21.22 -0.16 3.80
CA LYS A 364 22.14 -0.80 2.86
C LYS A 364 21.87 -2.32 2.76
N TYR A 365 21.62 -2.97 3.90
CA TYR A 365 21.24 -4.39 3.94
C TYR A 365 19.90 -4.63 3.20
N ILE A 366 18.88 -3.83 3.47
CA ILE A 366 17.57 -3.92 2.81
C ILE A 366 17.71 -3.64 1.32
N ALA A 367 18.50 -2.63 0.91
CA ALA A 367 18.74 -2.31 -0.48
C ALA A 367 19.33 -3.50 -1.26
N ASN A 368 20.36 -4.16 -0.73
CA ASN A 368 20.91 -5.35 -1.33
C ASN A 368 19.86 -6.45 -1.51
N ARG A 369 18.99 -6.67 -0.52
CA ARG A 369 17.87 -7.63 -0.66
C ARG A 369 16.93 -7.25 -1.81
N ARG A 370 16.58 -5.98 -1.95
CA ARG A 370 15.69 -5.50 -3.05
C ARG A 370 16.35 -5.64 -4.41
N LEU A 371 17.63 -5.28 -4.50
CA LEU A 371 18.41 -5.47 -5.72
C LEU A 371 18.46 -6.94 -6.12
N ALA A 372 18.82 -7.83 -5.20
CA ALA A 372 18.88 -9.27 -5.44
C ALA A 372 17.52 -9.86 -5.85
N GLN A 373 16.42 -9.46 -5.19
CA GLN A 373 15.06 -9.89 -5.53
C GLN A 373 14.64 -9.51 -6.95
N LEU A 374 15.18 -8.40 -7.47
CA LEU A 374 14.97 -7.95 -8.85
C LEU A 374 16.00 -8.50 -9.84
N GLY A 375 16.98 -9.29 -9.38
CA GLY A 375 18.08 -9.80 -10.22
C GLY A 375 19.07 -8.72 -10.61
N LEU A 376 19.22 -7.66 -9.80
CA LEU A 376 20.22 -6.62 -9.93
C LEU A 376 21.43 -6.94 -9.02
N THR A 377 22.59 -6.36 -9.35
CA THR A 377 23.81 -6.54 -8.55
C THR A 377 23.72 -5.79 -7.22
N GLU A 378 24.04 -6.48 -6.13
CA GLU A 378 24.20 -5.86 -4.81
C GLU A 378 25.26 -4.76 -4.84
N GLN A 379 25.06 -3.69 -4.06
CA GLN A 379 25.90 -2.49 -4.11
C GLN A 379 26.72 -2.26 -2.85
N PHE A 380 26.41 -2.96 -1.78
CA PHE A 380 27.02 -2.74 -0.48
C PHE A 380 27.67 -4.03 0.04
N ASP A 381 29.00 -4.12 -0.07
CA ASP A 381 29.75 -5.29 0.37
C ASP A 381 29.86 -5.36 1.90
N GLY A 382 29.82 -6.56 2.46
CA GLY A 382 30.10 -6.83 3.87
C GLY A 382 29.08 -6.28 4.87
N ILE A 383 27.93 -5.78 4.41
CA ILE A 383 26.89 -5.26 5.27
C ILE A 383 26.13 -6.42 5.96
N THR A 384 25.94 -6.28 7.26
CA THR A 384 25.15 -7.20 8.08
C THR A 384 23.92 -6.52 8.64
N ASN A 385 22.88 -7.30 8.94
CA ASN A 385 21.64 -6.77 9.51
C ASN A 385 21.83 -6.37 10.99
N PRO A 386 21.77 -5.06 11.35
CA PRO A 386 21.88 -4.63 12.74
C PRO A 386 20.60 -4.87 13.56
N PHE A 387 19.49 -5.24 12.91
CA PHE A 387 18.21 -5.53 13.53
C PHE A 387 17.72 -6.94 13.16
N PRO A 388 18.41 -8.02 13.58
CA PRO A 388 18.06 -9.39 13.22
C PRO A 388 16.62 -9.76 13.63
N TRP A 389 16.11 -9.17 14.70
CA TRP A 389 14.74 -9.35 15.17
C TRP A 389 13.68 -8.85 14.16
N MET A 390 14.01 -7.90 13.28
CA MET A 390 13.13 -7.50 12.18
C MET A 390 12.96 -8.62 11.16
N SER A 391 14.04 -9.34 10.84
CA SER A 391 13.96 -10.51 9.96
C SER A 391 13.10 -11.62 10.59
N GLU A 392 13.18 -11.81 11.89
CA GLU A 392 12.33 -12.78 12.59
C GLU A 392 10.83 -12.43 12.43
N ILE A 393 10.47 -11.15 12.46
CA ILE A 393 9.08 -10.70 12.26
C ILE A 393 8.66 -10.85 10.79
N ILE A 394 9.54 -10.47 9.84
CA ILE A 394 9.24 -10.46 8.41
C ILE A 394 9.28 -11.89 7.81
N ASP A 395 10.27 -12.69 8.21
CA ASP A 395 10.53 -14.02 7.63
C ASP A 395 9.82 -15.15 8.38
N LEU A 396 9.00 -14.84 9.41
CA LEU A 396 8.20 -15.83 10.12
C LEU A 396 7.34 -16.63 9.14
N LYS A 397 7.84 -17.81 8.78
CA LYS A 397 7.05 -18.81 8.08
C LYS A 397 5.81 -19.14 8.91
N LYS A 398 4.70 -19.40 8.23
CA LYS A 398 3.34 -19.71 8.69
C LYS A 398 3.18 -20.65 9.91
N GLU A 399 4.22 -21.22 10.48
CA GLU A 399 4.12 -22.33 11.43
C GLU A 399 3.90 -21.93 12.89
N LYS A 400 4.13 -20.67 13.27
CA LYS A 400 3.69 -20.12 14.58
C LYS A 400 3.38 -18.63 14.43
N ASN A 401 2.18 -18.35 14.04
CA ASN A 401 1.64 -17.03 14.07
C ASN A 401 1.53 -16.60 15.55
N PHE A 402 2.32 -15.63 15.99
CA PHE A 402 2.17 -15.03 17.31
C PHE A 402 0.73 -14.55 17.56
N PHE A 403 -0.02 -14.29 16.50
CA PHE A 403 -1.40 -13.85 16.47
C PHE A 403 -2.42 -14.98 16.40
N GLU A 404 -2.07 -16.16 15.92
CA GLU A 404 -2.96 -17.34 15.93
C GLU A 404 -3.28 -17.84 17.34
N THR A 405 -2.45 -17.52 18.32
CA THR A 405 -2.78 -17.76 19.73
C THR A 405 -3.91 -16.86 20.24
N ARG A 406 -4.16 -15.69 19.63
CA ARG A 406 -5.30 -14.83 19.96
C ARG A 406 -6.56 -15.16 19.15
N VAL A 407 -6.41 -15.52 17.89
CA VAL A 407 -7.54 -15.92 17.02
C VAL A 407 -8.12 -17.26 17.45
N THR A 408 -7.35 -18.14 18.10
CA THR A 408 -7.88 -19.38 18.71
C THR A 408 -8.71 -19.12 19.97
N GLU A 409 -8.66 -17.95 20.58
CA GLU A 409 -9.58 -17.52 21.64
C GLU A 409 -10.93 -17.02 21.09
N TYR A 410 -11.04 -16.70 19.80
CA TYR A 410 -12.32 -16.67 19.09
C TYR A 410 -12.84 -18.10 18.94
N LYS A 411 -13.08 -18.74 20.05
CA LYS A 411 -14.11 -19.78 20.10
C LYS A 411 -15.42 -19.06 19.83
N THR A 412 -15.84 -19.07 18.58
CA THR A 412 -17.27 -18.99 18.28
C THR A 412 -17.89 -20.11 19.08
N GLY A 413 -18.26 -19.80 20.33
CA GLY A 413 -18.76 -20.77 21.27
C GLY A 413 -19.93 -21.48 20.62
N GLY A 414 -19.78 -22.78 20.35
CA GLY A 414 -20.86 -23.74 20.26
C GLY A 414 -22.04 -23.45 19.33
N ALA A 415 -21.95 -22.50 18.39
CA ALA A 415 -23.12 -22.05 17.64
C ALA A 415 -23.35 -22.76 16.30
N LEU A 416 -22.53 -23.70 15.91
CA LEU A 416 -22.76 -24.52 14.71
C LEU A 416 -22.32 -25.97 14.95
N ASN A 417 -23.05 -26.68 15.79
CA ASN A 417 -23.16 -28.14 15.66
C ASN A 417 -24.24 -28.40 14.61
N TRP A 418 -23.82 -28.79 13.44
CA TRP A 418 -24.68 -29.43 12.45
C TRP A 418 -24.53 -30.96 12.66
N ASP A 419 -25.36 -31.51 13.53
CA ASP A 419 -25.71 -32.94 13.51
C ASP A 419 -26.85 -33.16 12.51
#